data_21071dd693a8d430235b90fce6a6373b
#
_entry.id   21071dd693a8d430235b90fce6a6373b
#
_cell.length_a   1.000
_cell.length_b   1.000
_cell.length_c   1.000
_cell.angle_alpha   90.00
_cell.angle_beta   90.00
_cell.angle_gamma   90.00
#
_symmetry.space_group_name_H-M   'P 1'
#
loop_
_entity.id
_entity.type
_entity.pdbx_description
1 polymer ?
#
loop_
_entity_poly.entity_id
_entity_poly.type
_entity_poly.pdbx_seq_one_letter_code
_entity_poly.pdbx_strand_id
1 'polypeptide(L)'
;DYEEDLKYRAYRPVQRGIISLKTLGKTGIVTVIIQIMLAHVIDPEIIYFMIFVWIYMFLMAKEFFIKKWLTKRILIYALSHVVIMVFITLVIVEATQYIVPKNIFDVFILQWYKHNIDFALIPLFALNYLNGIVLEIGRKTRRADEEEQGVQTYSKLWGKKKAAVI
;
A
#
# COMPACT_ATOMS: atom_id res chain seq x y z
N ASP A 1 -4.34 9.42 14.27
CA ASP A 1 -3.39 8.59 15.07
C ASP A 1 -2.35 9.40 15.86
N TYR A 2 -2.16 10.74 15.61
CA TYR A 2 -1.15 11.53 16.31
C TYR A 2 -1.33 11.53 17.84
N GLU A 3 -2.55 11.74 18.33
CA GLU A 3 -2.84 11.75 19.77
C GLU A 3 -2.71 10.36 20.40
N GLU A 4 -3.10 9.32 19.67
CA GLU A 4 -2.93 7.94 20.09
C GLU A 4 -1.44 7.56 20.17
N ASP A 5 -0.65 7.96 19.16
CA ASP A 5 0.79 7.76 19.17
C ASP A 5 1.50 8.57 20.27
N LEU A 6 1.03 9.76 20.58
CA LEU A 6 1.57 10.55 21.70
C LEU A 6 1.34 9.85 23.04
N LYS A 7 0.19 9.19 23.19
CA LYS A 7 -0.17 8.49 24.43
C LYS A 7 0.52 7.14 24.61
N TYR A 8 0.61 6.34 23.52
CA TYR A 8 1.04 4.95 23.61
C TYR A 8 2.39 4.67 22.92
N ARG A 9 2.86 5.58 22.07
CA ARG A 9 4.06 5.40 21.23
C ARG A 9 4.92 6.66 21.21
N ALA A 10 5.13 7.27 22.38
CA ALA A 10 5.93 8.50 22.53
C ALA A 10 7.38 8.37 22.01
N TYR A 11 7.86 7.13 21.74
CA TYR A 11 9.18 6.86 21.17
C TYR A 11 9.26 7.17 19.66
N ARG A 12 8.13 7.36 18.95
CA ARG A 12 8.11 7.67 17.52
C ARG A 12 8.76 9.02 17.20
N PRO A 13 9.41 9.16 16.02
CA PRO A 13 10.17 10.37 15.67
C PRO A 13 9.38 11.67 15.77
N VAL A 14 8.11 11.66 15.37
CA VAL A 14 7.24 12.86 15.42
C VAL A 14 6.92 13.24 16.86
N GLN A 15 6.55 12.26 17.70
CA GLN A 15 6.22 12.48 19.11
C GLN A 15 7.44 12.92 19.92
N ARG A 16 8.64 12.46 19.54
CA ARG A 16 9.92 12.90 20.10
C ARG A 16 10.37 14.28 19.63
N GLY A 17 9.66 14.90 18.69
CA GLY A 17 10.05 16.20 18.13
C GLY A 17 11.26 16.15 17.18
N ILE A 18 11.72 14.96 16.77
CA ILE A 18 12.82 14.80 15.80
C ILE A 18 12.41 15.34 14.42
N ILE A 19 11.17 15.17 14.05
CA ILE A 19 10.61 15.69 12.81
C ILE A 19 9.21 16.26 13.06
N SER A 20 8.88 17.40 12.46
CA SER A 20 7.56 17.99 12.60
C SER A 20 6.58 17.45 11.55
N LEU A 21 5.27 17.41 11.88
CA LEU A 21 4.22 17.08 10.90
C LEU A 21 4.24 18.01 9.69
N LYS A 22 4.61 19.28 9.87
CA LYS A 22 4.77 20.25 8.76
C LYS A 22 5.90 19.85 7.83
N THR A 23 7.02 19.39 8.36
CA THR A 23 8.14 18.90 7.56
C THR A 23 7.75 17.65 6.78
N LEU A 24 7.08 16.69 7.43
CA LEU A 24 6.57 15.50 6.74
C LEU A 24 5.59 15.87 5.61
N GLY A 25 4.68 16.79 5.85
CA GLY A 25 3.73 17.27 4.83
C GLY A 25 4.45 17.91 3.63
N LYS A 26 5.44 18.77 3.88
CA LYS A 26 6.28 19.38 2.82
C LYS A 26 7.03 18.32 2.02
N THR A 27 7.67 17.36 2.70
CA THR A 27 8.37 16.26 2.04
C THR A 27 7.40 15.44 1.18
N GLY A 28 6.19 15.15 1.68
CA GLY A 28 5.15 14.46 0.92
C GLY A 28 4.78 15.22 -0.37
N ILE A 29 4.56 16.54 -0.29
CA ILE A 29 4.25 17.36 -1.47
C ILE A 29 5.40 17.33 -2.48
N VAL A 30 6.64 17.51 -2.03
CA VAL A 30 7.83 17.45 -2.91
C VAL A 30 7.91 16.07 -3.58
N THR A 31 7.67 14.98 -2.85
CA THR A 31 7.67 13.62 -3.40
C THR A 31 6.60 13.46 -4.48
N VAL A 32 5.38 13.97 -4.27
CA VAL A 32 4.30 13.93 -5.28
C VAL A 32 4.71 14.71 -6.54
N ILE A 33 5.31 15.90 -6.40
CA ILE A 33 5.78 16.68 -7.56
C ILE A 33 6.84 15.89 -8.34
N ILE A 34 7.81 15.29 -7.66
CA ILE A 34 8.84 14.45 -8.30
C ILE A 34 8.20 13.27 -9.02
N GLN A 35 7.24 12.60 -8.41
CA GLN A 35 6.53 11.47 -9.03
C GLN A 35 5.80 11.90 -10.31
N ILE A 36 5.11 13.06 -10.30
CA ILE A 36 4.44 13.59 -11.50
C ILE A 36 5.45 13.90 -12.60
N MET A 37 6.57 14.52 -12.25
CA MET A 37 7.62 14.85 -13.23
C MET A 37 8.21 13.59 -13.86
N LEU A 38 8.52 12.58 -13.04
CA LEU A 38 9.06 11.30 -13.53
C LEU A 38 8.04 10.57 -14.40
N ALA A 39 6.78 10.50 -13.97
CA ALA A 39 5.72 9.90 -14.75
C ALA A 39 5.56 10.60 -16.10
N HIS A 40 5.58 11.94 -16.12
CA HIS A 40 5.47 12.71 -17.36
C HIS A 40 6.63 12.46 -18.34
N VAL A 41 7.85 12.22 -17.82
CA VAL A 41 9.03 11.90 -18.62
C VAL A 41 8.94 10.48 -19.23
N ILE A 42 8.35 9.53 -18.49
CA ILE A 42 8.19 8.14 -18.97
C ILE A 42 7.02 8.08 -19.94
N ASP A 43 5.82 8.37 -19.47
CA ASP A 43 4.59 8.55 -20.23
C ASP A 43 3.53 9.28 -19.40
N PRO A 44 2.91 10.36 -19.95
CA PRO A 44 1.86 11.11 -19.25
C PRO A 44 0.65 10.28 -18.84
N GLU A 45 0.36 9.16 -19.51
CA GLU A 45 -0.79 8.29 -19.18
C GLU A 45 -0.62 7.62 -17.81
N ILE A 46 0.61 7.41 -17.34
CA ILE A 46 0.92 6.86 -16.00
C ILE A 46 0.28 7.73 -14.91
N ILE A 47 0.15 9.05 -15.14
CA ILE A 47 -0.42 9.98 -14.15
C ILE A 47 -1.87 9.61 -13.81
N TYR A 48 -2.66 9.11 -14.78
CA TYR A 48 -4.04 8.69 -14.51
C TYR A 48 -4.08 7.53 -13.52
N PHE A 49 -3.20 6.55 -13.67
CA PHE A 49 -3.10 5.43 -12.72
C PHE A 49 -2.62 5.88 -11.34
N MET A 50 -1.68 6.82 -11.29
CA MET A 50 -1.22 7.42 -10.02
C MET A 50 -2.34 8.16 -9.29
N ILE A 51 -3.23 8.85 -10.02
CA ILE A 51 -4.40 9.52 -9.43
C ILE A 51 -5.29 8.51 -8.70
N PHE A 52 -5.54 7.32 -9.29
CA PHE A 52 -6.29 6.27 -8.61
C PHE A 52 -5.61 5.82 -7.31
N VAL A 53 -4.28 5.65 -7.31
CA VAL A 53 -3.51 5.34 -6.10
C VAL A 53 -3.72 6.42 -5.04
N TRP A 54 -3.59 7.70 -5.39
CA TRP A 54 -3.73 8.81 -4.44
C TRP A 54 -5.15 8.96 -3.89
N ILE A 55 -6.16 8.80 -4.75
CA ILE A 55 -7.58 8.78 -4.31
C ILE A 55 -7.78 7.64 -3.31
N TYR A 56 -7.28 6.44 -3.61
CA TYR A 56 -7.42 5.31 -2.71
C TYR A 56 -6.67 5.51 -1.39
N MET A 57 -5.46 6.05 -1.43
CA MET A 57 -4.70 6.44 -0.23
C MET A 57 -5.47 7.47 0.62
N PHE A 58 -6.10 8.44 -0.02
CA PHE A 58 -6.95 9.41 0.69
C PHE A 58 -8.14 8.73 1.36
N LEU A 59 -8.83 7.83 0.66
CA LEU A 59 -9.94 7.04 1.23
C LEU A 59 -9.48 6.20 2.42
N MET A 60 -8.33 5.53 2.30
CA MET A 60 -7.71 4.79 3.41
C MET A 60 -7.40 5.71 4.60
N ALA A 61 -6.81 6.88 4.35
CA ALA A 61 -6.48 7.85 5.42
C ALA A 61 -7.73 8.37 6.14
N LYS A 62 -8.88 8.36 5.48
CA LYS A 62 -10.19 8.71 6.05
C LYS A 62 -10.99 7.49 6.54
N GLU A 63 -10.34 6.30 6.58
CA GLU A 63 -11.01 5.04 6.96
C GLU A 63 -12.30 4.83 6.15
N PHE A 64 -12.26 5.17 4.85
CA PHE A 64 -13.39 5.12 3.91
C PHE A 64 -14.64 5.84 4.41
N PHE A 65 -14.50 6.84 5.31
CA PHE A 65 -15.56 7.55 6.02
C PHE A 65 -16.47 6.67 6.90
N ILE A 66 -16.09 5.41 7.13
CA ILE A 66 -16.84 4.42 7.92
C ILE A 66 -16.00 3.86 9.08
N LYS A 67 -15.12 4.68 9.67
CA LYS A 67 -14.17 4.29 10.72
C LYS A 67 -14.79 3.38 11.78
N LYS A 68 -15.92 3.79 12.39
CA LYS A 68 -16.59 3.05 13.48
C LYS A 68 -17.03 1.64 13.08
N TRP A 69 -17.41 1.44 11.82
CA TRP A 69 -17.83 0.14 11.30
C TRP A 69 -16.63 -0.72 10.92
N LEU A 70 -15.64 -0.09 10.28
CA LEU A 70 -14.46 -0.75 9.74
C LEU A 70 -13.53 -1.26 10.87
N THR A 71 -13.28 -0.46 11.90
CA THR A 71 -12.43 -0.82 13.04
C THR A 71 -12.96 -1.98 13.87
N LYS A 72 -14.27 -2.21 13.86
CA LYS A 72 -14.87 -3.38 14.51
C LYS A 72 -14.64 -4.69 13.74
N ARG A 73 -14.20 -4.61 12.47
CA ARG A 73 -14.04 -5.74 11.55
C ARG A 73 -12.61 -5.79 11.02
N ILE A 74 -11.68 -6.19 11.88
CA ILE A 74 -10.24 -6.12 11.61
C ILE A 74 -9.81 -6.82 10.31
N LEU A 75 -10.48 -7.92 9.91
CA LEU A 75 -10.21 -8.58 8.63
C LEU A 75 -10.60 -7.71 7.45
N ILE A 76 -11.81 -7.14 7.48
CA ILE A 76 -12.28 -6.24 6.41
C ILE A 76 -11.40 -4.99 6.36
N TYR A 77 -10.99 -4.50 7.52
CA TYR A 77 -10.00 -3.41 7.62
C TYR A 77 -8.71 -3.78 6.87
N ALA A 78 -8.14 -4.93 7.20
CA ALA A 78 -6.91 -5.40 6.55
C ALA A 78 -7.09 -5.59 5.05
N LEU A 79 -8.12 -6.33 4.64
CA LEU A 79 -8.39 -6.64 3.23
C LEU A 79 -8.61 -5.36 2.41
N SER A 80 -9.38 -4.40 2.93
CA SER A 80 -9.60 -3.13 2.24
C SER A 80 -8.32 -2.29 2.10
N HIS A 81 -7.45 -2.29 3.12
CA HIS A 81 -6.19 -1.52 3.06
C HIS A 81 -5.16 -2.16 2.14
N VAL A 82 -5.15 -3.48 2.03
CA VAL A 82 -4.20 -4.21 1.16
C VAL A 82 -4.51 -4.03 -0.33
N VAL A 83 -5.74 -3.66 -0.72
CA VAL A 83 -6.11 -3.39 -2.12
C VAL A 83 -5.19 -2.33 -2.77
N ILE A 84 -4.62 -1.42 -1.99
CA ILE A 84 -3.64 -0.44 -2.50
C ILE A 84 -2.46 -1.10 -3.25
N MET A 85 -2.07 -2.32 -2.86
CA MET A 85 -0.99 -3.07 -3.51
C MET A 85 -1.33 -3.39 -4.97
N VAL A 86 -2.61 -3.64 -5.27
CA VAL A 86 -3.09 -3.88 -6.64
C VAL A 86 -2.96 -2.61 -7.47
N PHE A 87 -3.37 -1.45 -6.95
CA PHE A 87 -3.26 -0.17 -7.66
C PHE A 87 -1.80 0.23 -7.90
N ILE A 88 -0.91 0.03 -6.92
CA ILE A 88 0.53 0.27 -7.09
C ILE A 88 1.10 -0.64 -8.18
N THR A 89 0.73 -1.94 -8.17
CA THR A 89 1.16 -2.88 -9.20
C THR A 89 0.71 -2.44 -10.59
N LEU A 90 -0.50 -1.90 -10.70
CA LEU A 90 -1.05 -1.40 -11.96
C LEU A 90 -0.21 -0.24 -12.51
N VAL A 91 0.19 0.72 -11.66
CA VAL A 91 1.12 1.80 -12.04
C VAL A 91 2.47 1.25 -12.50
N ILE A 92 3.01 0.23 -11.82
CA ILE A 92 4.29 -0.39 -12.17
C ILE A 92 4.18 -1.09 -13.54
N VAL A 93 3.12 -1.87 -13.75
CA VAL A 93 2.87 -2.57 -15.02
C VAL A 93 2.78 -1.58 -16.16
N GLU A 94 2.04 -0.48 -15.98
CA GLU A 94 1.91 0.56 -16.99
C GLU A 94 3.25 1.21 -17.29
N ALA A 95 4.00 1.61 -16.27
CA ALA A 95 5.32 2.20 -16.44
C ALA A 95 6.30 1.28 -17.16
N THR A 96 6.26 -0.03 -16.92
CA THR A 96 7.17 -0.99 -17.56
C THR A 96 6.94 -1.13 -19.06
N GLN A 97 5.72 -0.90 -19.56
CA GLN A 97 5.43 -0.95 -21.00
C GLN A 97 6.20 0.11 -21.80
N TYR A 98 6.56 1.24 -21.17
CA TYR A 98 7.27 2.35 -21.80
C TYR A 98 8.80 2.28 -21.62
N ILE A 99 9.28 1.61 -20.58
CA ILE A 99 10.72 1.52 -20.25
C ILE A 99 11.42 0.41 -21.06
N VAL A 100 10.69 -0.64 -21.45
CA VAL A 100 11.28 -1.77 -22.18
C VAL A 100 11.63 -1.36 -23.62
N PRO A 101 12.90 -1.49 -24.06
CA PRO A 101 13.32 -1.14 -25.42
C PRO A 101 12.54 -1.94 -26.47
N LYS A 102 11.96 -1.25 -27.44
CA LYS A 102 11.20 -1.86 -28.54
C LYS A 102 12.14 -2.39 -29.62
N ASN A 103 12.88 -3.46 -29.35
CA ASN A 103 13.63 -4.18 -30.39
C ASN A 103 12.69 -5.04 -31.23
N ILE A 104 13.11 -5.44 -32.46
CA ILE A 104 12.32 -6.27 -33.37
C ILE A 104 11.83 -7.57 -32.69
N PHE A 105 12.67 -8.15 -31.83
CA PHE A 105 12.32 -9.33 -31.03
C PHE A 105 11.23 -9.02 -29.98
N ASP A 106 11.27 -7.82 -29.42
CA ASP A 106 10.27 -7.36 -28.44
C ASP A 106 8.92 -7.08 -29.12
N VAL A 107 8.89 -6.66 -30.38
CA VAL A 107 7.64 -6.48 -31.14
C VAL A 107 6.90 -7.81 -31.30
N PHE A 108 7.60 -8.92 -31.55
CA PHE A 108 6.99 -10.24 -31.66
C PHE A 108 6.49 -10.74 -30.29
N ILE A 109 7.32 -10.57 -29.25
CA ILE A 109 6.97 -10.90 -27.86
C ILE A 109 5.85 -9.96 -27.35
N LEU A 110 5.89 -8.67 -27.67
CA LEU A 110 4.86 -7.69 -27.27
C LEU A 110 3.53 -7.96 -27.97
N GLN A 111 3.53 -8.45 -29.21
CA GLN A 111 2.30 -8.80 -29.92
C GLN A 111 1.66 -10.05 -29.31
N TRP A 112 2.48 -11.05 -28.93
CA TRP A 112 2.04 -12.22 -28.17
C TRP A 112 1.59 -11.81 -26.75
N TYR A 113 2.34 -10.94 -26.10
CA TYR A 113 2.12 -10.40 -24.78
C TYR A 113 0.84 -9.54 -24.74
N LYS A 114 0.61 -8.66 -25.71
CA LYS A 114 -0.59 -7.81 -25.80
C LYS A 114 -1.88 -8.62 -25.94
N HIS A 115 -1.81 -9.81 -26.52
CA HIS A 115 -2.95 -10.71 -26.66
C HIS A 115 -3.21 -11.58 -25.44
N ASN A 116 -2.19 -11.82 -24.59
CA ASN A 116 -2.25 -12.71 -23.43
C ASN A 116 -2.03 -12.00 -22.09
N ILE A 117 -1.83 -10.69 -22.09
CA ILE A 117 -1.53 -9.90 -20.88
C ILE A 117 -2.65 -9.98 -19.85
N ASP A 118 -3.90 -9.97 -20.28
CA ASP A 118 -5.05 -9.94 -19.38
C ASP A 118 -5.06 -11.15 -18.43
N PHE A 119 -4.71 -12.32 -18.94
CA PHE A 119 -4.63 -13.54 -18.13
C PHE A 119 -3.38 -13.59 -17.24
N ALA A 120 -2.25 -13.04 -17.69
CA ALA A 120 -1.01 -13.03 -16.91
C ALA A 120 -1.05 -11.99 -15.76
N LEU A 121 -1.80 -10.90 -15.91
CA LEU A 121 -1.95 -9.87 -14.89
C LEU A 121 -2.78 -10.34 -13.70
N ILE A 122 -3.78 -11.21 -13.91
CA ILE A 122 -4.63 -11.71 -12.82
C ILE A 122 -3.81 -12.39 -11.73
N PRO A 123 -2.93 -13.39 -12.02
CA PRO A 123 -2.09 -14.00 -10.98
C PRO A 123 -1.09 -13.02 -10.37
N LEU A 124 -0.57 -12.04 -11.13
CA LEU A 124 0.32 -11.02 -10.60
C LEU A 124 -0.39 -10.14 -9.56
N PHE A 125 -1.59 -9.65 -9.86
CA PHE A 125 -2.39 -8.88 -8.91
C PHE A 125 -2.80 -9.72 -7.69
N ALA A 126 -3.21 -10.96 -7.91
CA ALA A 126 -3.55 -11.89 -6.84
C ALA A 126 -2.34 -12.14 -5.93
N LEU A 127 -1.16 -12.39 -6.49
CA LEU A 127 0.07 -12.59 -5.74
C LEU A 127 0.43 -11.37 -4.89
N ASN A 128 0.41 -10.17 -5.48
CA ASN A 128 0.69 -8.94 -4.74
C ASN A 128 -0.34 -8.66 -3.65
N TYR A 129 -1.61 -8.91 -3.91
CA TYR A 129 -2.66 -8.79 -2.92
C TYR A 129 -2.46 -9.77 -1.75
N LEU A 130 -2.17 -11.04 -2.03
CA LEU A 130 -1.88 -12.05 -1.03
C LEU A 130 -0.62 -11.70 -0.22
N ASN A 131 0.45 -11.27 -0.88
CA ASN A 131 1.66 -10.77 -0.20
C ASN A 131 1.34 -9.62 0.74
N GLY A 132 0.50 -8.69 0.32
CA GLY A 132 0.04 -7.59 1.16
C GLY A 132 -0.72 -8.08 2.42
N ILE A 133 -1.57 -9.11 2.27
CA ILE A 133 -2.27 -9.74 3.41
C ILE A 133 -1.26 -10.38 4.37
N VAL A 134 -0.31 -11.16 3.85
CA VAL A 134 0.74 -11.80 4.67
C VAL A 134 1.55 -10.77 5.44
N LEU A 135 1.97 -9.67 4.78
CA LEU A 135 2.70 -8.58 5.42
C LEU A 135 1.86 -7.88 6.49
N GLU A 136 0.58 -7.62 6.22
CA GLU A 136 -0.30 -6.95 7.18
C GLU A 136 -0.55 -7.81 8.42
N ILE A 137 -0.82 -9.11 8.23
CA ILE A 137 -1.02 -10.07 9.33
C ILE A 137 0.31 -10.23 10.10
N GLY A 138 1.43 -10.43 9.41
CA GLY A 138 2.75 -10.58 10.04
C GLY A 138 3.13 -9.37 10.88
N ARG A 139 2.95 -8.17 10.35
CA ARG A 139 3.24 -6.90 11.04
C ARG A 139 2.42 -6.71 12.33
N LYS A 140 1.19 -7.21 12.35
CA LYS A 140 0.28 -7.10 13.50
C LYS A 140 0.19 -8.38 14.33
N THR A 141 1.04 -9.36 14.09
CA THR A 141 1.19 -10.55 14.93
C THR A 141 2.44 -10.38 15.78
N ARG A 142 2.27 -10.24 17.10
CA ARG A 142 3.35 -9.93 18.05
C ARG A 142 3.49 -11.01 19.12
N ARG A 143 4.66 -11.03 19.76
CA ARG A 143 4.87 -11.80 20.97
C ARG A 143 4.15 -11.13 22.14
N ALA A 144 3.84 -11.89 23.19
CA ALA A 144 3.08 -11.38 24.34
C ALA A 144 3.83 -10.25 25.08
N ASP A 145 5.15 -10.34 25.08
CA ASP A 145 6.06 -9.35 25.66
C ASP A 145 6.26 -8.08 24.79
N GLU A 146 5.86 -8.17 23.51
CA GLU A 146 5.94 -7.07 22.55
C GLU A 146 4.58 -6.38 22.31
N GLU A 147 3.52 -6.85 22.99
CA GLU A 147 2.19 -6.26 22.84
C GLU A 147 2.11 -4.88 23.50
N GLU A 148 1.83 -3.86 22.72
CA GLU A 148 1.68 -2.49 23.20
C GLU A 148 0.26 -2.22 23.69
N GLN A 149 0.13 -1.41 24.75
CA GLN A 149 -1.17 -0.95 25.24
C GLN A 149 -1.84 -0.03 24.19
N GLY A 150 -3.15 -0.20 24.01
CA GLY A 150 -3.91 0.60 23.04
C GLY A 150 -3.78 0.17 21.58
N VAL A 151 -2.88 -0.79 21.25
CA VAL A 151 -2.71 -1.31 19.90
C VAL A 151 -3.50 -2.60 19.73
N GLN A 152 -4.33 -2.65 18.68
CA GLN A 152 -5.02 -3.88 18.29
C GLN A 152 -4.12 -4.71 17.38
N THR A 153 -3.80 -5.93 17.83
CA THR A 153 -3.01 -6.91 17.08
C THR A 153 -3.82 -8.18 16.84
N TYR A 154 -3.48 -8.94 15.80
CA TYR A 154 -4.14 -10.23 15.53
C TYR A 154 -3.84 -11.26 16.60
N SER A 155 -2.60 -11.25 17.13
CA SER A 155 -2.19 -12.10 18.26
C SER A 155 -3.02 -11.85 19.52
N LYS A 156 -3.41 -10.59 19.78
CA LYS A 156 -4.24 -10.21 20.94
C LYS A 156 -5.69 -10.62 20.78
N LEU A 157 -6.22 -10.51 19.55
CA LEU A 157 -7.64 -10.82 19.26
C LEU A 157 -7.91 -12.30 19.09
N TRP A 158 -7.02 -13.04 18.43
CA TRP A 158 -7.25 -14.45 18.07
C TRP A 158 -6.31 -15.43 18.74
N GLY A 159 -5.30 -14.92 19.47
CA GLY A 159 -4.20 -15.70 19.97
C GLY A 159 -3.16 -16.03 18.88
N LYS A 160 -1.92 -16.26 19.29
CA LYS A 160 -0.77 -16.47 18.39
C LYS A 160 -0.98 -17.62 17.38
N LYS A 161 -1.52 -18.76 17.85
CA LYS A 161 -1.70 -19.94 16.97
C LYS A 161 -2.69 -19.67 15.85
N LYS A 162 -3.81 -19.01 16.13
CA LYS A 162 -4.81 -18.69 15.09
C LYS A 162 -4.31 -17.59 14.15
N ALA A 163 -3.61 -16.58 14.67
CA ALA A 163 -3.06 -15.51 13.84
C ALA A 163 -1.97 -15.99 12.87
N ALA A 164 -1.28 -17.10 13.19
CA ALA A 164 -0.23 -17.67 12.34
C ALA A 164 -0.77 -18.65 11.25
N VAL A 165 -2.04 -19.05 11.34
CA VAL A 165 -2.65 -20.05 10.42
C VAL A 165 -3.56 -19.39 9.37
N ILE A 166 -3.91 -18.10 9.56
CA ILE A 166 -4.69 -17.30 8.62
C ILE A 166 -3.77 -16.65 7.60
#